data_32eb6a92c128020ce0fc7c01a47db5a5
#
_entry.id   32eb6a92c128020ce0fc7c01a47db5a5
#
_cell.length_a   1.000
_cell.length_b   1.000
_cell.length_c   1.000
_cell.angle_alpha   90.00
_cell.angle_beta   90.00
_cell.angle_gamma   90.00
#
_symmetry.space_group_name_H-M   'P 1'
#
loop_
_entity.id
_entity.type
_entity.pdbx_description
1 polymer ?
#
loop_
_entity_poly.entity_id
_entity_poly.type
_entity_poly.pdbx_seq_one_letter_code
_entity_poly.pdbx_strand_id
1 'polypeptide(L)'
;PYTLSLHDALPISITQKIKIKTLNNDYIINLALLGKHQLLNCSVAVHAIEALRGQGVDVSKDNILVGLTNVVWPARLEVMNRGPLVVIDGAHNIDGIKNLTESIDMYFNYNKIILILGILADKQVEEMIKTIVPKVDRVITVTPHSIRAELSQELKVQVEKYTSKCESIEDYELAYKRALSYCEDDDLLLISGSLYMVGDMRKIIRNIHGH
;
A
#
# COMPACT_ATOMS: atom_id res chain seq x y z
N PRO A 1 -15.76 17.24 7.91
CA PRO A 1 -16.24 15.88 7.99
C PRO A 1 -15.93 15.19 6.68
N TYR A 2 -15.11 14.13 6.75
CA TYR A 2 -14.78 13.30 5.59
C TYR A 2 -15.92 12.31 5.40
N THR A 3 -16.62 12.37 4.27
CA THR A 3 -17.65 11.39 3.95
C THR A 3 -17.07 10.38 2.99
N LEU A 4 -16.80 9.17 3.48
CA LEU A 4 -16.51 8.00 2.66
C LEU A 4 -17.87 7.45 2.19
N SER A 5 -18.13 7.48 0.88
CA SER A 5 -19.24 6.77 0.26
C SER A 5 -18.68 5.55 -0.45
N LEU A 6 -18.94 4.38 0.12
CA LEU A 6 -18.71 3.08 -0.51
C LEU A 6 -20.06 2.54 -0.97
N HIS A 7 -20.41 2.70 -2.25
CA HIS A 7 -21.48 1.91 -2.88
C HIS A 7 -21.27 1.72 -4.38
N ASP A 8 -21.38 0.45 -4.76
CA ASP A 8 -21.73 -0.19 -6.04
C ASP A 8 -20.74 -0.25 -7.20
N ALA A 9 -20.26 -1.48 -7.36
CA ALA A 9 -19.92 -2.30 -8.56
C ALA A 9 -19.63 -1.60 -9.89
N LEU A 10 -18.34 -1.67 -10.28
CA LEU A 10 -17.64 -1.74 -11.57
C LEU A 10 -16.31 -0.98 -11.48
N PRO A 11 -15.32 -1.07 -12.39
CA PRO A 11 -13.90 -0.88 -12.07
C PRO A 11 -13.63 0.53 -11.53
N ILE A 12 -14.01 0.74 -10.31
CA ILE A 12 -13.89 2.01 -9.62
C ILE A 12 -12.49 1.98 -9.03
N SER A 13 -11.63 2.80 -9.57
CA SER A 13 -10.47 3.25 -8.81
C SER A 13 -11.01 3.74 -7.46
N ILE A 14 -10.66 3.03 -6.38
CA ILE A 14 -10.98 3.50 -5.03
C ILE A 14 -10.30 4.86 -4.90
N THR A 15 -11.09 5.93 -4.73
CA THR A 15 -10.58 7.29 -4.60
C THR A 15 -11.03 7.87 -3.26
N GLN A 16 -10.27 8.80 -2.72
CA GLN A 16 -10.69 9.55 -1.54
C GLN A 16 -11.04 10.98 -1.93
N LYS A 17 -12.25 11.43 -1.54
CA LYS A 17 -12.70 12.80 -1.78
C LYS A 17 -12.12 13.72 -0.70
N ILE A 18 -11.38 14.72 -1.14
CA ILE A 18 -10.76 15.72 -0.25
C ILE A 18 -11.17 17.13 -0.62
N LYS A 19 -11.21 18.00 0.40
CA LYS A 19 -11.38 19.44 0.20
C LYS A 19 -10.13 20.14 0.71
N ILE A 20 -9.49 20.90 -0.19
CA ILE A 20 -8.32 21.73 0.14
C ILE A 20 -8.73 23.19 -0.07
N LYS A 21 -8.50 24.00 0.95
CA LYS A 21 -8.69 25.44 0.89
C LYS A 21 -7.33 26.12 0.94
N THR A 22 -7.03 26.90 -0.09
CA THR A 22 -5.82 27.72 -0.18
C THR A 22 -6.19 29.20 -0.06
N LEU A 23 -5.22 30.09 -0.15
CA LEU A 23 -5.46 31.53 -0.16
C LEU A 23 -6.20 31.98 -1.43
N ASN A 24 -6.00 31.27 -2.55
CA ASN A 24 -6.48 31.70 -3.85
C ASN A 24 -7.69 30.91 -4.35
N ASN A 25 -7.85 29.64 -3.91
CA ASN A 25 -8.86 28.73 -4.45
C ASN A 25 -9.35 27.71 -3.42
N ASP A 26 -10.57 27.21 -3.66
CA ASP A 26 -11.10 26.00 -3.03
C ASP A 26 -11.04 24.85 -4.05
N TYR A 27 -10.49 23.70 -3.64
CA TYR A 27 -10.38 22.48 -4.43
C TYR A 27 -11.22 21.37 -3.81
N ILE A 28 -12.01 20.67 -4.62
CA ILE A 28 -12.66 19.40 -4.28
C ILE A 28 -12.05 18.36 -5.21
N ILE A 29 -11.28 17.43 -4.67
CA ILE A 29 -10.45 16.50 -5.42
C ILE A 29 -10.89 15.07 -5.11
N ASN A 30 -11.08 14.25 -6.12
CA ASN A 30 -11.16 12.81 -5.99
C ASN A 30 -9.75 12.25 -6.17
N LEU A 31 -9.00 12.17 -5.07
CA LEU A 31 -7.61 11.74 -5.10
C LEU A 31 -7.52 10.23 -5.33
N ALA A 32 -6.77 9.83 -6.35
CA ALA A 32 -6.56 8.42 -6.68
C ALA A 32 -5.66 7.68 -5.68
N LEU A 33 -4.81 8.40 -4.94
CA LEU A 33 -3.93 7.80 -3.93
C LEU A 33 -4.66 7.65 -2.60
N LEU A 34 -4.62 6.46 -2.01
CA LEU A 34 -5.24 6.14 -0.72
C LEU A 34 -4.28 6.40 0.46
N GLY A 35 -4.85 6.63 1.63
CA GLY A 35 -4.13 6.82 2.89
C GLY A 35 -4.24 8.23 3.45
N LYS A 36 -4.37 8.36 4.77
CA LYS A 36 -4.45 9.66 5.46
C LYS A 36 -3.27 10.58 5.15
N HIS A 37 -2.06 10.01 5.08
CA HIS A 37 -0.85 10.75 4.75
C HIS A 37 -0.90 11.36 3.35
N GLN A 38 -1.65 10.78 2.41
CA GLN A 38 -1.81 11.32 1.06
C GLN A 38 -2.66 12.60 1.05
N LEU A 39 -3.51 12.82 2.05
CA LEU A 39 -4.24 14.08 2.20
C LEU A 39 -3.26 15.25 2.42
N LEU A 40 -2.29 15.05 3.31
CA LEU A 40 -1.24 16.04 3.55
C LEU A 40 -0.35 16.23 2.32
N ASN A 41 0.11 15.14 1.71
CA ASN A 41 0.93 15.17 0.50
C ASN A 41 0.22 15.93 -0.64
N CYS A 42 -1.06 15.65 -0.85
CA CYS A 42 -1.88 16.33 -1.85
C CYS A 42 -2.02 17.83 -1.52
N SER A 43 -2.25 18.18 -0.26
CA SER A 43 -2.33 19.57 0.17
C SER A 43 -1.02 20.32 -0.12
N VAL A 44 0.12 19.73 0.25
CA VAL A 44 1.44 20.32 -0.03
C VAL A 44 1.67 20.48 -1.54
N ALA A 45 1.31 19.48 -2.34
CA ALA A 45 1.45 19.56 -3.80
C ALA A 45 0.61 20.70 -4.40
N VAL A 46 -0.66 20.85 -3.98
CA VAL A 46 -1.53 21.93 -4.44
C VAL A 46 -0.95 23.30 -4.09
N HIS A 47 -0.50 23.50 -2.84
CA HIS A 47 0.09 24.76 -2.43
C HIS A 47 1.39 25.07 -3.18
N ALA A 48 2.24 24.07 -3.43
CA ALA A 48 3.46 24.22 -4.21
C ALA A 48 3.16 24.64 -5.65
N ILE A 49 2.16 24.04 -6.30
CA ILE A 49 1.75 24.40 -7.67
C ILE A 49 1.18 25.84 -7.68
N GLU A 50 0.37 26.20 -6.69
CA GLU A 50 -0.14 27.59 -6.62
C GLU A 50 0.98 28.62 -6.42
N ALA A 51 2.01 28.30 -5.65
CA ALA A 51 3.18 29.15 -5.51
C ALA A 51 3.93 29.31 -6.83
N LEU A 52 4.10 28.23 -7.61
CA LEU A 52 4.70 28.27 -8.95
C LEU A 52 3.86 29.08 -9.94
N ARG A 53 2.53 29.00 -9.88
CA ARG A 53 1.63 29.85 -10.68
C ARG A 53 1.85 31.34 -10.37
N GLY A 54 2.04 31.68 -9.11
CA GLY A 54 2.38 33.04 -8.69
C GLY A 54 3.73 33.56 -9.27
N GLN A 55 4.60 32.62 -9.72
CA GLN A 55 5.87 32.92 -10.40
C GLN A 55 5.77 32.84 -11.92
N GLY A 56 4.57 32.69 -12.48
CA GLY A 56 4.33 32.71 -13.92
C GLY A 56 4.27 31.32 -14.59
N VAL A 57 4.26 30.23 -13.82
CA VAL A 57 4.04 28.88 -14.39
C VAL A 57 2.57 28.75 -14.77
N ASP A 58 2.31 28.44 -16.05
CA ASP A 58 0.94 28.30 -16.57
C ASP A 58 0.37 26.91 -16.26
N VAL A 59 -0.35 26.80 -15.14
CA VAL A 59 -1.09 25.59 -14.73
C VAL A 59 -2.48 26.00 -14.29
N SER A 60 -3.50 25.56 -15.00
CA SER A 60 -4.90 25.87 -14.64
C SER A 60 -5.37 25.08 -13.40
N LYS A 61 -6.47 25.53 -12.79
CA LYS A 61 -7.13 24.79 -11.72
C LYS A 61 -7.57 23.41 -12.20
N ASP A 62 -8.08 23.31 -13.42
CA ASP A 62 -8.54 22.04 -14.01
C ASP A 62 -7.38 21.08 -14.24
N ASN A 63 -6.21 21.56 -14.64
CA ASN A 63 -5.01 20.72 -14.74
C ASN A 63 -4.63 20.09 -13.39
N ILE A 64 -4.75 20.85 -12.29
CA ILE A 64 -4.50 20.33 -10.93
C ILE A 64 -5.52 19.23 -10.59
N LEU A 65 -6.81 19.49 -10.82
CA LEU A 65 -7.89 18.52 -10.53
C LEU A 65 -7.72 17.24 -11.33
N VAL A 66 -7.49 17.36 -12.65
CA VAL A 66 -7.30 16.20 -13.55
C VAL A 66 -6.04 15.42 -13.18
N GLY A 67 -4.92 16.11 -12.92
CA GLY A 67 -3.67 15.46 -12.53
C GLY A 67 -3.77 14.66 -11.25
N LEU A 68 -4.43 15.20 -10.22
CA LEU A 68 -4.59 14.54 -8.93
C LEU A 68 -5.63 13.40 -8.94
N THR A 69 -6.63 13.50 -9.81
CA THR A 69 -7.62 12.42 -10.01
C THR A 69 -7.01 11.23 -10.77
N ASN A 70 -6.08 11.49 -11.69
CA ASN A 70 -5.48 10.46 -12.54
C ASN A 70 -4.06 10.05 -12.11
N VAL A 71 -3.57 10.55 -10.98
CA VAL A 71 -2.23 10.18 -10.51
C VAL A 71 -2.14 8.68 -10.24
N VAL A 72 -1.11 8.06 -10.80
CA VAL A 72 -0.77 6.66 -10.57
C VAL A 72 0.58 6.60 -9.86
N TRP A 73 0.60 5.94 -8.73
CA TRP A 73 1.85 5.68 -8.02
C TRP A 73 1.89 4.21 -7.60
N PRO A 74 2.63 3.38 -8.34
CA PRO A 74 2.73 1.95 -8.06
C PRO A 74 3.17 1.67 -6.62
N ALA A 75 2.66 0.58 -6.05
CA ALA A 75 2.96 0.15 -4.70
C ALA A 75 2.61 1.19 -3.60
N ARG A 76 1.50 1.89 -3.76
CA ARG A 76 0.87 2.72 -2.72
C ARG A 76 -0.58 2.29 -2.53
N LEU A 77 -0.83 1.35 -1.63
CA LEU A 77 -2.13 0.70 -1.45
C LEU A 77 -2.74 0.30 -2.81
N GLU A 78 -1.89 -0.24 -3.68
CA GLU A 78 -2.27 -0.63 -5.03
C GLU A 78 -3.05 -1.94 -5.00
N VAL A 79 -4.29 -1.91 -5.48
CA VAL A 79 -5.12 -3.11 -5.62
C VAL A 79 -4.72 -3.84 -6.89
N MET A 80 -4.24 -5.07 -6.74
CA MET A 80 -3.75 -5.92 -7.82
C MET A 80 -4.79 -6.96 -8.27
N ASN A 81 -5.69 -7.39 -7.37
CA ASN A 81 -6.77 -8.33 -7.65
C ASN A 81 -7.92 -8.09 -6.66
N ARG A 82 -9.14 -8.54 -6.98
CA ARG A 82 -10.34 -8.30 -6.17
C ARG A 82 -11.05 -9.55 -5.66
N GLY A 83 -10.66 -10.71 -6.07
CA GLY A 83 -11.19 -11.99 -5.57
C GLY A 83 -10.10 -13.07 -5.62
N PRO A 84 -9.42 -13.35 -4.50
CA PRO A 84 -9.36 -12.58 -3.24
C PRO A 84 -8.76 -11.18 -3.44
N LEU A 85 -8.99 -10.29 -2.47
CA LEU A 85 -8.41 -8.95 -2.53
C LEU A 85 -6.89 -9.02 -2.36
N VAL A 86 -6.14 -8.53 -3.35
CA VAL A 86 -4.67 -8.47 -3.30
C VAL A 86 -4.23 -7.02 -3.31
N VAL A 87 -3.52 -6.61 -2.27
CA VAL A 87 -3.02 -5.24 -2.10
C VAL A 87 -1.50 -5.26 -1.92
N ILE A 88 -0.80 -4.41 -2.65
CA ILE A 88 0.63 -4.20 -2.48
C ILE A 88 0.91 -2.79 -1.96
N ASP A 89 1.85 -2.67 -1.03
CA ASP A 89 2.27 -1.38 -0.49
C ASP A 89 3.77 -1.34 -0.19
N GLY A 90 4.41 -0.25 -0.55
CA GLY A 90 5.84 -0.05 -0.39
C GLY A 90 6.27 0.46 1.00
N ALA A 91 5.48 0.29 2.05
CA ALA A 91 5.88 0.60 3.41
C ALA A 91 7.13 -0.19 3.79
N HIS A 92 8.19 0.50 4.21
CA HIS A 92 9.52 -0.08 4.43
C HIS A 92 10.24 0.52 5.65
N ASN A 93 9.50 1.21 6.50
CA ASN A 93 9.92 1.74 7.80
C ASN A 93 8.74 1.74 8.76
N ILE A 94 9.00 2.02 10.02
CA ILE A 94 7.98 1.95 11.08
C ILE A 94 6.79 2.89 10.84
N ASP A 95 7.04 4.10 10.36
CA ASP A 95 5.94 5.07 10.10
C ASP A 95 5.12 4.64 8.88
N GLY A 96 5.75 4.09 7.84
CA GLY A 96 5.08 3.49 6.71
C GLY A 96 4.17 2.33 7.12
N ILE A 97 4.66 1.41 7.95
CA ILE A 97 3.88 0.27 8.46
C ILE A 97 2.70 0.73 9.33
N LYS A 98 2.87 1.74 10.20
CA LYS A 98 1.76 2.32 10.96
C LYS A 98 0.68 2.89 10.04
N ASN A 99 1.08 3.71 9.06
CA ASN A 99 0.17 4.28 8.08
C ASN A 99 -0.53 3.21 7.24
N LEU A 100 0.19 2.15 6.85
CA LEU A 100 -0.36 1.01 6.12
C LEU A 100 -1.45 0.30 6.93
N THR A 101 -1.16 -0.07 8.17
CA THR A 101 -2.11 -0.77 9.03
C THR A 101 -3.38 0.04 9.31
N GLU A 102 -3.26 1.35 9.53
CA GLU A 102 -4.44 2.24 9.67
C GLU A 102 -5.23 2.36 8.37
N SER A 103 -4.54 2.40 7.22
CA SER A 103 -5.18 2.58 5.93
C SER A 103 -5.92 1.33 5.47
N ILE A 104 -5.41 0.13 5.76
CA ILE A 104 -6.07 -1.13 5.43
C ILE A 104 -7.45 -1.19 6.09
N ASP A 105 -7.52 -0.97 7.38
CA ASP A 105 -8.77 -0.97 8.17
C ASP A 105 -9.75 0.12 7.68
N MET A 106 -9.26 1.19 7.09
CA MET A 106 -10.07 2.33 6.64
C MET A 106 -10.69 2.12 5.25
N TYR A 107 -9.94 1.49 4.33
CA TYR A 107 -10.30 1.45 2.91
C TYR A 107 -10.75 0.09 2.40
N PHE A 108 -10.53 -0.99 3.15
CA PHE A 108 -10.85 -2.34 2.72
C PHE A 108 -11.69 -3.08 3.74
N ASN A 109 -12.62 -3.90 3.24
CA ASN A 109 -13.36 -4.87 4.03
C ASN A 109 -12.76 -6.25 3.78
N TYR A 110 -12.48 -7.01 4.82
CA TYR A 110 -11.89 -8.34 4.74
C TYR A 110 -12.20 -9.15 6.01
N ASN A 111 -12.12 -10.48 5.92
CA ASN A 111 -12.27 -11.36 7.07
C ASN A 111 -10.92 -11.65 7.74
N LYS A 112 -9.90 -11.99 6.94
CA LYS A 112 -8.53 -12.31 7.40
C LYS A 112 -7.51 -11.57 6.56
N ILE A 113 -6.31 -11.41 7.11
CA ILE A 113 -5.15 -10.89 6.37
C ILE A 113 -4.08 -11.99 6.29
N ILE A 114 -3.68 -12.33 5.06
CA ILE A 114 -2.47 -13.09 4.79
C ILE A 114 -1.40 -12.08 4.36
N LEU A 115 -0.24 -12.11 5.00
CA LEU A 115 0.85 -11.15 4.74
C LEU A 115 2.05 -11.84 4.09
N ILE A 116 2.52 -11.32 2.96
CA ILE A 116 3.87 -11.56 2.47
C ILE A 116 4.75 -10.41 2.92
N LEU A 117 5.79 -10.72 3.69
CA LEU A 117 6.66 -9.73 4.34
C LEU A 117 8.13 -9.96 3.97
N GLY A 118 8.76 -8.91 3.45
CA GLY A 118 10.21 -8.87 3.24
C GLY A 118 10.77 -7.52 3.67
N ILE A 119 11.76 -7.50 4.55
CA ILE A 119 12.31 -6.27 5.15
C ILE A 119 13.82 -6.18 4.85
N LEU A 120 14.36 -4.97 4.78
CA LEU A 120 15.80 -4.75 4.72
C LEU A 120 16.39 -4.72 6.14
N ALA A 121 17.55 -5.36 6.36
CA ALA A 121 18.18 -5.51 7.66
C ALA A 121 18.60 -4.17 8.32
N ASP A 122 18.78 -3.11 7.52
CA ASP A 122 19.09 -1.75 8.00
C ASP A 122 17.87 -0.99 8.53
N LYS A 123 16.68 -1.62 8.58
CA LYS A 123 15.44 -1.01 9.09
C LYS A 123 15.17 -1.42 10.54
N GLN A 124 14.17 -0.79 11.12
CA GLN A 124 13.65 -1.11 12.46
C GLN A 124 12.79 -2.38 12.38
N VAL A 125 13.44 -3.53 12.10
CA VAL A 125 12.76 -4.80 11.76
C VAL A 125 11.83 -5.22 12.88
N GLU A 126 12.30 -5.22 14.13
CA GLU A 126 11.50 -5.65 15.28
C GLU A 126 10.27 -4.78 15.50
N GLU A 127 10.38 -3.45 15.41
CA GLU A 127 9.26 -2.52 15.57
C GLU A 127 8.25 -2.66 14.43
N MET A 128 8.72 -2.88 13.20
CA MET A 128 7.85 -3.13 12.05
C MET A 128 7.05 -4.42 12.24
N ILE A 129 7.71 -5.51 12.64
CA ILE A 129 7.05 -6.80 12.94
C ILE A 129 6.03 -6.63 14.04
N LYS A 130 6.42 -6.05 15.19
CA LYS A 130 5.56 -5.80 16.35
C LYS A 130 4.31 -5.00 15.98
N THR A 131 4.38 -4.15 14.97
CA THR A 131 3.26 -3.30 14.54
C THR A 131 2.30 -4.04 13.62
N ILE A 132 2.80 -4.81 12.64
CA ILE A 132 1.96 -5.40 11.60
C ILE A 132 1.52 -6.84 11.92
N VAL A 133 2.41 -7.68 12.47
CA VAL A 133 2.14 -9.12 12.65
C VAL A 133 0.95 -9.40 13.56
N PRO A 134 0.70 -8.67 14.67
CA PRO A 134 -0.48 -8.89 15.50
C PRO A 134 -1.83 -8.63 14.81
N LYS A 135 -1.80 -7.98 13.64
CA LYS A 135 -3.00 -7.62 12.85
C LYS A 135 -3.30 -8.60 11.72
N VAL A 136 -2.44 -9.61 11.52
CA VAL A 136 -2.57 -10.54 10.40
C VAL A 136 -2.73 -11.97 10.90
N ASP A 137 -3.39 -12.82 10.10
CA ASP A 137 -3.70 -14.21 10.47
C ASP A 137 -2.56 -15.17 10.13
N ARG A 138 -1.76 -14.84 9.11
CA ARG A 138 -0.65 -15.66 8.65
C ARG A 138 0.41 -14.80 7.98
N VAL A 139 1.67 -15.21 8.10
CA VAL A 139 2.81 -14.52 7.48
C VAL A 139 3.60 -15.49 6.60
N ILE A 140 3.98 -15.04 5.42
CA ILE A 140 5.02 -15.66 4.60
C ILE A 140 6.18 -14.67 4.51
N THR A 141 7.33 -15.06 5.00
CA THR A 141 8.54 -14.24 4.91
C THR A 141 9.31 -14.57 3.64
N VAL A 142 9.84 -13.53 2.99
CA VAL A 142 10.64 -13.63 1.77
C VAL A 142 11.90 -12.76 1.90
N THR A 143 12.97 -13.10 1.19
CA THR A 143 14.19 -12.28 1.14
C THR A 143 14.06 -11.23 0.03
N PRO A 144 14.07 -9.90 0.33
CA PRO A 144 14.12 -8.87 -0.71
C PRO A 144 15.38 -9.00 -1.59
N HIS A 145 15.26 -8.80 -2.89
CA HIS A 145 16.39 -8.81 -3.82
C HIS A 145 17.28 -7.57 -3.62
N SER A 146 18.05 -7.59 -2.54
CA SER A 146 18.96 -6.51 -2.14
C SER A 146 20.09 -7.07 -1.28
N ILE A 147 21.30 -6.54 -1.42
CA ILE A 147 22.45 -6.87 -0.54
C ILE A 147 22.23 -6.49 0.92
N ARG A 148 21.19 -5.68 1.20
CA ARG A 148 20.79 -5.25 2.54
C ARG A 148 19.57 -6.00 3.08
N ALA A 149 19.18 -7.10 2.43
CA ALA A 149 17.99 -7.84 2.83
C ALA A 149 18.18 -8.53 4.19
N GLU A 150 17.14 -8.52 5.01
CA GLU A 150 16.98 -9.53 6.06
C GLU A 150 16.60 -10.86 5.38
N LEU A 151 17.29 -11.94 5.73
CA LEU A 151 16.98 -13.24 5.14
C LEU A 151 15.61 -13.73 5.60
N SER A 152 14.87 -14.36 4.71
CA SER A 152 13.50 -14.81 5.00
C SER A 152 13.41 -15.70 6.22
N GLN A 153 14.40 -16.59 6.41
CA GLN A 153 14.47 -17.50 7.55
C GLN A 153 14.75 -16.76 8.87
N GLU A 154 15.62 -15.75 8.86
CA GLU A 154 15.92 -14.92 10.03
C GLU A 154 14.72 -14.05 10.39
N LEU A 155 14.08 -13.47 9.38
CA LEU A 155 12.84 -12.71 9.54
C LEU A 155 11.72 -13.58 10.12
N LYS A 156 11.59 -14.84 9.66
CA LYS A 156 10.64 -15.82 10.20
C LYS A 156 10.84 -16.03 11.70
N VAL A 157 12.07 -16.25 12.15
CA VAL A 157 12.37 -16.45 13.59
C VAL A 157 11.91 -15.23 14.41
N GLN A 158 12.04 -14.03 13.88
CA GLN A 158 11.57 -12.83 14.57
C GLN A 158 10.03 -12.73 14.56
N VAL A 159 9.37 -13.10 13.47
CA VAL A 159 7.90 -13.13 13.33
C VAL A 159 7.28 -14.20 14.25
N GLU A 160 7.94 -15.34 14.45
CA GLU A 160 7.46 -16.45 15.29
C GLU A 160 7.35 -16.08 16.79
N LYS A 161 7.94 -14.96 17.21
CA LYS A 161 7.70 -14.38 18.56
C LYS A 161 6.25 -13.89 18.74
N TYR A 162 5.52 -13.62 17.64
CA TYR A 162 4.18 -13.03 17.65
C TYR A 162 3.11 -13.95 17.07
N THR A 163 3.45 -14.89 16.21
CA THR A 163 2.52 -15.84 15.62
C THR A 163 3.23 -17.15 15.23
N SER A 164 2.60 -18.29 15.51
CA SER A 164 3.07 -19.60 15.04
C SER A 164 2.71 -19.89 13.57
N LYS A 165 1.88 -19.05 12.95
CA LYS A 165 1.42 -19.24 11.55
C LYS A 165 2.34 -18.48 10.60
N CYS A 166 3.61 -18.89 10.56
CA CYS A 166 4.64 -18.26 9.72
C CYS A 166 5.40 -19.30 8.91
N GLU A 167 5.59 -19.01 7.62
CA GLU A 167 6.42 -19.79 6.68
C GLU A 167 7.49 -18.89 6.06
N SER A 168 8.64 -19.48 5.70
CA SER A 168 9.70 -18.81 4.93
C SER A 168 9.75 -19.43 3.53
N ILE A 169 9.63 -18.62 2.49
CA ILE A 169 9.65 -19.06 1.08
C ILE A 169 10.50 -18.06 0.29
N GLU A 170 11.57 -18.52 -0.37
CA GLU A 170 12.48 -17.63 -1.12
C GLU A 170 11.93 -17.25 -2.49
N ASP A 171 11.31 -18.19 -3.20
CA ASP A 171 10.74 -17.93 -4.52
C ASP A 171 9.45 -17.10 -4.39
N TYR A 172 9.43 -15.93 -5.04
CA TYR A 172 8.32 -14.98 -4.91
C TYR A 172 7.02 -15.48 -5.58
N GLU A 173 7.12 -16.19 -6.69
CA GLU A 173 5.94 -16.74 -7.36
C GLU A 173 5.32 -17.87 -6.52
N LEU A 174 6.16 -18.72 -5.94
CA LEU A 174 5.74 -19.76 -5.02
C LEU A 174 5.14 -19.15 -3.74
N ALA A 175 5.76 -18.12 -3.18
CA ALA A 175 5.26 -17.40 -2.00
C ALA A 175 3.87 -16.80 -2.29
N TYR A 176 3.68 -16.20 -3.47
CA TYR A 176 2.40 -15.64 -3.88
C TYR A 176 1.32 -16.72 -4.03
N LYS A 177 1.61 -17.81 -4.77
CA LYS A 177 0.68 -18.93 -4.93
C LYS A 177 0.34 -19.58 -3.59
N ARG A 178 1.32 -19.71 -2.71
CA ARG A 178 1.12 -20.24 -1.37
C ARG A 178 0.24 -19.33 -0.52
N ALA A 179 0.45 -18.03 -0.55
CA ALA A 179 -0.38 -17.06 0.14
C ALA A 179 -1.83 -17.09 -0.37
N LEU A 180 -2.02 -17.13 -1.70
CA LEU A 180 -3.36 -17.28 -2.30
C LEU A 180 -4.08 -18.56 -1.83
N SER A 181 -3.35 -19.67 -1.63
CA SER A 181 -3.96 -20.92 -1.16
C SER A 181 -4.51 -20.85 0.28
N TYR A 182 -4.21 -19.81 1.01
CA TYR A 182 -4.75 -19.53 2.34
C TYR A 182 -5.91 -18.54 2.33
N CYS A 183 -6.15 -17.86 1.21
CA CYS A 183 -7.21 -16.88 1.07
C CYS A 183 -8.50 -17.51 0.59
N GLU A 184 -9.60 -17.07 1.18
CA GLU A 184 -10.95 -17.17 0.63
C GLU A 184 -11.29 -15.86 -0.10
N ASP A 185 -12.44 -15.78 -0.80
CA ASP A 185 -12.80 -14.62 -1.64
C ASP A 185 -12.88 -13.29 -0.87
N ASP A 186 -13.29 -13.36 0.41
CA ASP A 186 -13.45 -12.20 1.30
C ASP A 186 -12.18 -11.91 2.14
N ASP A 187 -11.04 -12.54 1.84
CA ASP A 187 -9.80 -12.33 2.56
C ASP A 187 -8.90 -11.31 1.81
N LEU A 188 -7.97 -10.72 2.56
CA LEU A 188 -6.96 -9.80 2.05
C LEU A 188 -5.58 -10.48 2.00
N LEU A 189 -4.98 -10.55 0.81
CA LEU A 189 -3.56 -10.79 0.65
C LEU A 189 -2.82 -9.46 0.59
N LEU A 190 -2.02 -9.19 1.61
CA LEU A 190 -1.19 -7.99 1.71
C LEU A 190 0.26 -8.33 1.42
N ILE A 191 0.95 -7.49 0.65
CA ILE A 191 2.38 -7.64 0.32
C ILE A 191 3.08 -6.34 0.66
N SER A 192 4.05 -6.36 1.60
CA SER A 192 4.71 -5.15 2.08
C SER A 192 6.04 -5.41 2.78
N GLY A 193 6.76 -4.34 3.14
CA GLY A 193 7.99 -4.34 3.95
C GLY A 193 9.24 -3.87 3.19
N SER A 194 9.26 -3.99 1.85
CA SER A 194 10.37 -3.51 1.02
C SER A 194 9.89 -3.11 -0.36
N LEU A 195 10.30 -1.93 -0.83
CA LEU A 195 10.02 -1.47 -2.20
C LEU A 195 10.64 -2.39 -3.27
N TYR A 196 11.82 -2.98 -3.01
CA TYR A 196 12.46 -3.92 -3.93
C TYR A 196 11.58 -5.15 -4.14
N MET A 197 11.21 -5.80 -3.04
CA MET A 197 10.35 -6.98 -3.05
C MET A 197 8.98 -6.68 -3.68
N VAL A 198 8.31 -5.61 -3.25
CA VAL A 198 6.99 -5.23 -3.77
C VAL A 198 7.04 -4.93 -5.28
N GLY A 199 8.11 -4.29 -5.77
CA GLY A 199 8.30 -4.03 -7.19
C GLY A 199 8.42 -5.30 -8.05
N ASP A 200 9.10 -6.32 -7.54
CA ASP A 200 9.25 -7.60 -8.24
C ASP A 200 7.96 -8.44 -8.13
N MET A 201 7.35 -8.50 -6.95
CA MET A 201 6.04 -9.14 -6.74
C MET A 201 4.96 -8.53 -7.64
N ARG A 202 4.96 -7.21 -7.81
CA ARG A 202 4.03 -6.53 -8.73
C ARG A 202 4.10 -7.05 -10.15
N LYS A 203 5.31 -7.30 -10.67
CA LYS A 203 5.53 -7.87 -12.01
C LYS A 203 4.97 -9.31 -12.10
N ILE A 204 5.26 -10.13 -11.09
CA ILE A 204 4.79 -11.51 -11.01
C ILE A 204 3.26 -11.56 -10.99
N ILE A 205 2.63 -10.75 -10.12
CA ILE A 205 1.17 -10.70 -9.98
C ILE A 205 0.51 -10.29 -11.31
N ARG A 206 1.05 -9.26 -11.98
CA ARG A 206 0.55 -8.83 -13.28
C ARG A 206 0.64 -9.92 -14.34
N ASN A 207 1.73 -10.64 -14.37
CA ASN A 207 1.91 -11.77 -15.31
C ASN A 207 0.90 -12.90 -15.03
N ILE A 208 0.61 -13.20 -13.76
CA ILE A 208 -0.33 -14.27 -13.38
C ILE A 208 -1.77 -13.87 -13.73
N HIS A 209 -2.16 -12.62 -13.53
CA HIS A 209 -3.53 -12.12 -13.75
C HIS A 209 -3.75 -11.50 -15.15
N GLY A 210 -2.72 -11.43 -16.00
CA GLY A 210 -2.85 -10.98 -17.38
C GLY A 210 -3.07 -9.47 -17.56
N HIS A 211 -2.46 -8.64 -16.70
CA HIS A 211 -2.58 -7.16 -16.70
C HIS A 211 -1.35 -6.44 -17.23
#